data_c5b9372fd41d19403d98dbf87c2b510e
#
_entry.id   c5b9372fd41d19403d98dbf87c2b510e
#
_cell.length_a   1.000
_cell.length_b   1.000
_cell.length_c   1.000
_cell.angle_alpha   90.00
_cell.angle_beta   90.00
_cell.angle_gamma   90.00
#
_symmetry.space_group_name_H-M   'P 1'
#
loop_
_entity.id
_entity.type
_entity.pdbx_description
1 polymer ?
#
loop_
_entity_poly.entity_id
_entity_poly.type
_entity_poly.pdbx_seq_one_letter_code
_entity_poly.pdbx_strand_id
1 'polypeptide(L)'
;PEFQKSGVDAIVGSVGNGSTLRLISDIPGVKYTEGRFLPYFFPDTFHEGGDPVREAKENWVTARRAILRKPIDRIGYGGYLKLACEFPEFLDYVESVCNEFRELYENIKGTTPYCVKTVAVLNSWGQQRAWGCHMVHHALYQKQNYSYAGVIEALSGAPFDVKFISFDDIKADPKVLDGINVLINVGDGDTAHTGGKVWEDPDISAAVKGFVHRGGGLIGVGEPGGHQYQGRYLQLSAPLGVEKETGFTLNYDKYNWDEHRDHFILADCPDHDVDFGEGKKSIFALEGTEILIQRDKEVQMAAHEYGQGRGVYISGLPYSFVNNRVLYR
;
A
#
# COMPACT_ATOMS: atom_id res chain seq x y z
N PRO A 1 -18.15 -7.77 3.33
CA PRO A 1 -19.58 -8.10 3.16
C PRO A 1 -19.84 -9.14 2.06
N GLU A 2 -19.13 -9.09 0.93
CA GLU A 2 -19.35 -10.03 -0.19
C GLU A 2 -18.86 -11.44 0.13
N PHE A 3 -17.71 -11.59 0.78
CA PHE A 3 -17.23 -12.90 1.24
C PHE A 3 -18.18 -13.53 2.25
N GLN A 4 -18.70 -12.75 3.18
CA GLN A 4 -19.70 -13.23 4.16
C GLN A 4 -20.99 -13.71 3.48
N LYS A 5 -21.41 -13.03 2.40
CA LYS A 5 -22.60 -13.39 1.62
C LYS A 5 -22.40 -14.58 0.70
N SER A 6 -21.19 -14.76 0.18
CA SER A 6 -20.86 -15.81 -0.80
C SER A 6 -20.62 -17.19 -0.16
N GLY A 7 -20.51 -17.27 1.17
CA GLY A 7 -20.15 -18.50 1.87
C GLY A 7 -18.73 -18.98 1.65
N VAL A 8 -17.85 -18.12 1.11
CA VAL A 8 -16.42 -18.43 0.94
C VAL A 8 -15.71 -18.24 2.27
N ASP A 9 -15.09 -19.28 2.77
CA ASP A 9 -14.37 -19.27 4.04
C ASP A 9 -12.88 -18.98 3.89
N ALA A 10 -12.29 -19.29 2.74
CA ALA A 10 -10.84 -19.19 2.50
C ALA A 10 -10.51 -18.27 1.33
N ILE A 11 -9.41 -17.56 1.46
CA ILE A 11 -8.82 -16.78 0.37
C ILE A 11 -7.37 -17.16 0.14
N VAL A 12 -6.96 -17.14 -1.11
CA VAL A 12 -5.62 -17.51 -1.56
C VAL A 12 -4.91 -16.31 -2.15
N GLY A 13 -3.65 -16.15 -1.79
CA GLY A 13 -2.75 -15.15 -2.36
C GLY A 13 -1.45 -15.77 -2.87
N SER A 14 -0.79 -15.09 -3.81
CA SER A 14 0.54 -15.47 -4.25
C SER A 14 1.58 -15.20 -3.18
N VAL A 15 2.49 -16.13 -2.95
CA VAL A 15 3.67 -15.91 -2.08
C VAL A 15 4.71 -14.98 -2.71
N GLY A 16 4.60 -14.67 -4.00
CA GLY A 16 5.49 -13.72 -4.68
C GLY A 16 5.36 -12.27 -4.21
N ASN A 17 4.30 -11.94 -3.48
CA ASN A 17 4.05 -10.60 -2.98
C ASN A 17 3.67 -10.62 -1.50
N GLY A 18 4.53 -10.09 -0.65
CA GLY A 18 4.23 -9.90 0.77
C GLY A 18 3.02 -8.97 0.99
N SER A 19 2.85 -7.99 0.11
CA SER A 19 1.67 -7.11 0.10
C SER A 19 0.36 -7.88 -0.06
N THR A 20 0.32 -8.87 -0.96
CA THR A 20 -0.87 -9.71 -1.14
C THR A 20 -1.16 -10.52 0.11
N LEU A 21 -0.16 -11.19 0.68
CA LEU A 21 -0.33 -11.99 1.90
C LEU A 21 -0.77 -11.12 3.09
N ARG A 22 -0.18 -9.94 3.20
CA ARG A 22 -0.55 -9.01 4.27
C ARG A 22 -1.99 -8.52 4.12
N LEU A 23 -2.42 -8.22 2.89
CA LEU A 23 -3.75 -7.72 2.59
C LEU A 23 -4.83 -8.78 2.83
N ILE A 24 -4.64 -10.02 2.35
CA ILE A 24 -5.64 -11.08 2.49
C ILE A 24 -5.90 -11.45 3.95
N SER A 25 -4.91 -11.25 4.82
CA SER A 25 -5.01 -11.51 6.24
C SER A 25 -5.95 -10.55 7.00
N ASP A 26 -6.36 -9.45 6.36
CA ASP A 26 -7.25 -8.44 6.97
C ASP A 26 -8.58 -8.29 6.23
N ILE A 27 -8.85 -9.08 5.19
CA ILE A 27 -10.14 -9.03 4.49
C ILE A 27 -11.27 -9.43 5.44
N PRO A 28 -12.26 -8.58 5.69
CA PRO A 28 -13.35 -8.88 6.62
C PRO A 28 -14.15 -10.11 6.23
N GLY A 29 -14.35 -11.03 7.20
CA GLY A 29 -15.15 -12.24 7.03
C GLY A 29 -14.41 -13.45 6.44
N VAL A 30 -13.14 -13.32 6.14
CA VAL A 30 -12.28 -14.46 5.75
C VAL A 30 -11.91 -15.23 7.02
N LYS A 31 -12.08 -16.56 6.98
CA LYS A 31 -11.74 -17.44 8.11
C LYS A 31 -10.36 -18.07 7.96
N TYR A 32 -9.97 -18.36 6.71
CA TYR A 32 -8.69 -19.03 6.39
C TYR A 32 -7.97 -18.31 5.29
N THR A 33 -6.67 -18.20 5.44
CA THR A 33 -5.76 -17.58 4.48
C THR A 33 -4.74 -18.60 3.99
N GLU A 34 -4.45 -18.57 2.70
CA GLU A 34 -3.50 -19.48 2.06
C GLU A 34 -2.55 -18.72 1.16
N GLY A 35 -1.25 -18.96 1.32
CA GLY A 35 -0.20 -18.54 0.39
C GLY A 35 0.16 -19.67 -0.56
N ARG A 36 0.23 -19.41 -1.86
CA ARG A 36 0.63 -20.40 -2.86
C ARG A 36 1.81 -19.92 -3.67
N PHE A 37 2.76 -20.82 -3.86
CA PHE A 37 3.68 -20.72 -4.97
C PHE A 37 2.89 -20.92 -6.26
N LEU A 38 2.51 -19.83 -6.90
CA LEU A 38 1.66 -19.82 -8.07
C LEU A 38 2.40 -19.21 -9.23
N PRO A 39 2.82 -19.98 -10.17
CA PRO A 39 3.07 -19.46 -11.49
C PRO A 39 1.71 -19.31 -12.20
N TYR A 40 1.15 -18.11 -12.17
CA TYR A 40 -0.03 -17.78 -12.98
C TYR A 40 0.28 -17.81 -14.47
N PHE A 41 1.54 -17.58 -14.81
CA PHE A 41 2.08 -17.64 -16.18
C PHE A 41 3.00 -18.84 -16.29
N PHE A 42 2.40 -20.02 -16.39
CA PHE A 42 3.13 -21.28 -16.46
C PHE A 42 4.27 -21.32 -17.49
N PRO A 43 4.10 -20.73 -18.69
CA PRO A 43 5.20 -20.64 -19.64
C PRO A 43 6.38 -19.80 -19.17
N ASP A 44 6.15 -18.86 -18.27
CA ASP A 44 7.18 -17.92 -17.83
C ASP A 44 8.08 -18.50 -16.72
N THR A 45 7.57 -19.46 -15.97
CA THR A 45 8.31 -20.10 -14.87
C THR A 45 8.79 -21.52 -15.24
N PHE A 46 7.90 -22.34 -15.83
CA PHE A 46 8.17 -23.75 -16.16
C PHE A 46 8.39 -23.92 -17.65
N HIS A 47 9.56 -23.53 -18.11
CA HIS A 47 10.00 -23.72 -19.49
C HIS A 47 11.45 -24.17 -19.54
N GLU A 48 11.90 -24.66 -20.68
CA GLU A 48 13.31 -25.01 -20.88
C GLU A 48 14.21 -23.79 -20.67
N GLY A 49 15.18 -23.92 -19.77
CA GLY A 49 16.06 -22.84 -19.35
C GLY A 49 15.49 -21.89 -18.27
N GLY A 50 14.26 -22.11 -17.80
CA GLY A 50 13.69 -21.43 -16.65
C GLY A 50 14.31 -21.90 -15.32
N ASP A 51 14.24 -21.07 -14.30
CA ASP A 51 14.74 -21.37 -12.95
C ASP A 51 13.64 -21.18 -11.89
N PRO A 52 12.70 -22.14 -11.80
CA PRO A 52 11.60 -22.06 -10.84
C PRO A 52 12.07 -22.12 -9.39
N VAL A 53 13.22 -22.71 -9.12
CA VAL A 53 13.79 -22.77 -7.76
C VAL A 53 14.25 -21.37 -7.30
N ARG A 54 14.95 -20.64 -8.16
CA ARG A 54 15.38 -19.27 -7.86
C ARG A 54 14.19 -18.37 -7.61
N GLU A 55 13.20 -18.42 -8.47
CA GLU A 55 11.98 -17.65 -8.32
C GLU A 55 11.25 -17.98 -7.01
N ALA A 56 11.12 -19.27 -6.68
CA ALA A 56 10.52 -19.69 -5.42
C ALA A 56 11.30 -19.20 -4.20
N LYS A 57 12.63 -19.16 -4.25
CA LYS A 57 13.47 -18.60 -3.18
C LYS A 57 13.25 -17.11 -2.98
N GLU A 58 13.21 -16.34 -4.06
CA GLU A 58 12.93 -14.91 -4.02
C GLU A 58 11.53 -14.65 -3.46
N ASN A 59 10.55 -15.41 -3.89
CA ASN A 59 9.18 -15.34 -3.39
C ASN A 59 9.09 -15.67 -1.90
N TRP A 60 9.79 -16.69 -1.43
CA TRP A 60 9.75 -17.09 -0.03
C TRP A 60 10.33 -16.02 0.91
N VAL A 61 11.41 -15.36 0.52
CA VAL A 61 11.98 -14.25 1.30
C VAL A 61 10.94 -13.15 1.53
N THR A 62 10.17 -12.81 0.50
CA THR A 62 9.13 -11.81 0.58
C THR A 62 7.94 -12.26 1.43
N ALA A 63 7.45 -13.47 1.19
CA ALA A 63 6.34 -14.06 1.92
C ALA A 63 6.65 -14.22 3.42
N ARG A 64 7.82 -14.75 3.75
CA ARG A 64 8.26 -14.98 5.13
C ARG A 64 8.26 -13.71 5.96
N ARG A 65 8.68 -12.60 5.37
CA ARG A 65 8.66 -11.29 6.03
C ARG A 65 7.25 -10.87 6.44
N ALA A 66 6.27 -11.04 5.55
CA ALA A 66 4.87 -10.75 5.84
C ALA A 66 4.28 -11.71 6.88
N ILE A 67 4.57 -13.01 6.76
CA ILE A 67 4.07 -14.08 7.64
C ILE A 67 4.56 -13.87 9.08
N LEU A 68 5.79 -13.43 9.29
CA LEU A 68 6.32 -13.15 10.63
C LEU A 68 5.58 -12.01 11.35
N ARG A 69 4.90 -11.14 10.62
CA ARG A 69 4.10 -10.05 11.18
C ARG A 69 2.62 -10.41 11.32
N LYS A 70 2.09 -11.12 10.35
CA LYS A 70 0.70 -11.59 10.33
C LYS A 70 0.68 -13.00 9.73
N PRO A 71 0.57 -14.06 10.54
CA PRO A 71 0.54 -15.42 10.05
C PRO A 71 -0.62 -15.67 9.10
N ILE A 72 -0.37 -16.50 8.08
CA ILE A 72 -1.40 -17.13 7.26
C ILE A 72 -1.58 -18.57 7.73
N ASP A 73 -2.72 -19.20 7.39
CA ASP A 73 -3.05 -20.53 7.91
C ASP A 73 -2.40 -21.67 7.11
N ARG A 74 -2.14 -21.46 5.82
CA ARG A 74 -1.60 -22.48 4.92
C ARG A 74 -0.59 -21.92 3.94
N ILE A 75 0.34 -22.77 3.51
CA ILE A 75 1.25 -22.50 2.41
C ILE A 75 1.43 -23.77 1.57
N GLY A 76 1.63 -23.62 0.26
CA GLY A 76 1.88 -24.73 -0.63
C GLY A 76 2.02 -24.33 -2.08
N TYR A 77 2.02 -25.34 -2.96
CA TYR A 77 1.99 -25.17 -4.39
C TYR A 77 0.55 -25.18 -4.91
N GLY A 78 0.22 -24.27 -5.79
CA GLY A 78 -1.15 -24.09 -6.30
C GLY A 78 -1.31 -24.19 -7.81
N GLY A 79 -0.26 -24.53 -8.55
CA GLY A 79 -0.27 -24.63 -10.01
C GLY A 79 -0.58 -26.03 -10.54
N TYR A 80 -0.31 -26.25 -11.84
CA TYR A 80 -0.47 -27.56 -12.47
C TYR A 80 0.67 -28.50 -12.06
N LEU A 81 0.33 -29.51 -11.28
CA LEU A 81 1.32 -30.45 -10.75
C LEU A 81 2.12 -31.15 -11.86
N LYS A 82 1.48 -31.45 -13.01
CA LYS A 82 2.17 -32.07 -14.13
C LYS A 82 3.37 -31.24 -14.62
N LEU A 83 3.24 -29.93 -14.68
CA LEU A 83 4.36 -29.06 -15.06
C LEU A 83 5.43 -29.03 -13.98
N ALA A 84 5.05 -28.91 -12.73
CA ALA A 84 5.98 -28.88 -11.62
C ALA A 84 6.77 -30.20 -11.47
N CYS A 85 6.19 -31.35 -11.84
CA CYS A 85 6.87 -32.66 -11.82
C CYS A 85 8.04 -32.75 -12.80
N GLU A 86 8.11 -31.88 -13.81
CA GLU A 86 9.26 -31.77 -14.69
C GLU A 86 10.46 -31.04 -14.04
N PHE A 87 10.22 -30.42 -12.88
CA PHE A 87 11.21 -29.69 -12.09
C PHE A 87 11.24 -30.22 -10.65
N PRO A 88 11.78 -31.41 -10.40
CA PRO A 88 11.74 -32.04 -9.07
C PRO A 88 12.40 -31.17 -7.99
N GLU A 89 13.49 -30.49 -8.30
CA GLU A 89 14.18 -29.58 -7.36
C GLU A 89 13.28 -28.42 -6.87
N PHE A 90 12.34 -27.97 -7.70
CA PHE A 90 11.35 -27.00 -7.29
C PHE A 90 10.37 -27.59 -6.26
N LEU A 91 9.90 -28.81 -6.49
CA LEU A 91 9.02 -29.48 -5.53
C LEU A 91 9.71 -29.76 -4.19
N ASP A 92 10.97 -30.21 -4.23
CA ASP A 92 11.79 -30.40 -3.03
C ASP A 92 11.98 -29.08 -2.25
N TYR A 93 12.17 -27.99 -2.97
CA TYR A 93 12.25 -26.67 -2.35
C TYR A 93 10.92 -26.26 -1.72
N VAL A 94 9.80 -26.43 -2.41
CA VAL A 94 8.47 -26.15 -1.85
C VAL A 94 8.19 -27.00 -0.62
N GLU A 95 8.59 -28.25 -0.60
CA GLU A 95 8.47 -29.11 0.57
C GLU A 95 9.30 -28.57 1.74
N SER A 96 10.54 -28.15 1.50
CA SER A 96 11.41 -27.55 2.52
C SER A 96 10.78 -26.29 3.12
N VAL A 97 10.19 -25.44 2.27
CA VAL A 97 9.46 -24.23 2.72
C VAL A 97 8.22 -24.59 3.53
N CYS A 98 7.49 -25.63 3.14
CA CYS A 98 6.33 -26.09 3.92
C CYS A 98 6.75 -26.57 5.32
N ASN A 99 7.89 -27.21 5.45
CA ASN A 99 8.45 -27.62 6.75
C ASN A 99 8.87 -26.40 7.58
N GLU A 100 9.64 -25.47 6.99
CA GLU A 100 10.00 -24.20 7.66
C GLU A 100 8.75 -23.42 8.09
N PHE A 101 7.74 -23.35 7.23
CA PHE A 101 6.49 -22.64 7.57
C PHE A 101 5.78 -23.27 8.77
N ARG A 102 5.75 -24.61 8.89
CA ARG A 102 5.14 -25.26 10.05
C ARG A 102 5.87 -24.88 11.33
N GLU A 103 7.19 -24.89 11.31
CA GLU A 103 8.00 -24.47 12.47
C GLU A 103 7.75 -23.00 12.83
N LEU A 104 7.77 -22.11 11.84
CA LEU A 104 7.48 -20.70 12.05
C LEU A 104 6.07 -20.52 12.62
N TYR A 105 5.07 -21.15 12.01
CA TYR A 105 3.67 -21.05 12.45
C TYR A 105 3.49 -21.49 13.90
N GLU A 106 4.06 -22.64 14.27
CA GLU A 106 3.98 -23.15 15.66
C GLU A 106 4.63 -22.19 16.66
N ASN A 107 5.69 -21.51 16.27
CA ASN A 107 6.40 -20.58 17.14
C ASN A 107 5.72 -19.20 17.26
N ILE A 108 5.01 -18.75 16.22
CA ILE A 108 4.42 -17.39 16.18
C ILE A 108 2.91 -17.37 16.43
N LYS A 109 2.19 -18.49 16.22
CA LYS A 109 0.76 -18.56 16.51
C LYS A 109 0.48 -18.23 17.97
N GLY A 110 -0.48 -17.34 18.17
CA GLY A 110 -0.83 -16.90 19.53
C GLY A 110 0.14 -15.88 20.16
N THR A 111 1.18 -15.47 19.44
CA THR A 111 2.02 -14.35 19.87
C THR A 111 1.57 -13.04 19.23
N THR A 112 1.83 -11.93 19.90
CA THR A 112 1.62 -10.59 19.32
C THR A 112 2.98 -9.95 19.08
N PRO A 113 3.34 -9.63 17.84
CA PRO A 113 4.62 -8.98 17.57
C PRO A 113 4.66 -7.59 18.22
N TYR A 114 5.80 -7.26 18.78
CA TYR A 114 6.03 -5.90 19.28
C TYR A 114 6.06 -4.92 18.10
N CYS A 115 5.29 -3.84 18.24
CA CYS A 115 5.16 -2.80 17.24
C CYS A 115 5.44 -1.41 17.85
N VAL A 116 6.20 -0.59 17.15
CA VAL A 116 6.57 0.75 17.63
C VAL A 116 5.42 1.75 17.48
N LYS A 117 4.61 1.60 16.44
CA LYS A 117 3.45 2.44 16.14
C LYS A 117 2.37 1.65 15.42
N THR A 118 1.14 2.14 15.49
CA THR A 118 0.01 1.62 14.72
C THR A 118 -0.22 2.50 13.49
N VAL A 119 -0.22 1.88 12.33
CA VAL A 119 -0.40 2.51 11.02
C VAL A 119 -1.65 1.94 10.37
N ALA A 120 -2.51 2.78 9.82
CA ALA A 120 -3.68 2.31 9.11
C ALA A 120 -3.68 2.75 7.65
N VAL A 121 -3.90 1.80 6.74
CA VAL A 121 -4.12 2.05 5.32
C VAL A 121 -5.62 2.16 5.08
N LEU A 122 -6.05 3.29 4.51
CA LEU A 122 -7.45 3.54 4.15
C LEU A 122 -7.78 2.83 2.84
N ASN A 123 -8.95 2.21 2.76
CA ASN A 123 -9.41 1.56 1.54
C ASN A 123 -10.95 1.41 1.49
N SER A 124 -11.45 0.91 0.37
CA SER A 124 -12.85 0.55 0.18
C SER A 124 -12.97 -0.91 -0.22
N TRP A 125 -13.07 -1.82 0.75
CA TRP A 125 -13.10 -3.26 0.49
C TRP A 125 -14.12 -3.68 -0.57
N GLY A 126 -15.35 -3.21 -0.50
CA GLY A 126 -16.40 -3.56 -1.46
C GLY A 126 -16.17 -3.01 -2.87
N GLN A 127 -15.56 -1.84 -3.00
CA GLN A 127 -15.30 -1.21 -4.29
C GLN A 127 -14.10 -1.79 -5.03
N GLN A 128 -13.16 -2.43 -4.33
CA GLN A 128 -11.97 -3.02 -4.94
C GLN A 128 -12.32 -4.05 -6.00
N ARG A 129 -13.33 -4.89 -5.75
CA ARG A 129 -13.81 -5.86 -6.72
C ARG A 129 -14.45 -5.17 -7.93
N ALA A 130 -15.34 -4.22 -7.70
CA ALA A 130 -16.00 -3.49 -8.78
C ALA A 130 -14.97 -2.78 -9.66
N TRP A 131 -14.00 -2.11 -9.04
CA TRP A 131 -12.93 -1.44 -9.74
C TRP A 131 -12.05 -2.42 -10.55
N GLY A 132 -11.65 -3.55 -9.96
CA GLY A 132 -10.88 -4.59 -10.64
C GLY A 132 -11.58 -5.22 -11.83
N CYS A 133 -12.93 -5.31 -11.83
CA CYS A 133 -13.70 -5.85 -12.96
C CYS A 133 -13.68 -4.93 -14.18
N HIS A 134 -13.46 -3.64 -14.02
CA HIS A 134 -13.38 -2.67 -15.12
C HIS A 134 -11.97 -2.54 -15.71
N MET A 135 -11.00 -3.19 -15.11
CA MET A 135 -9.62 -3.10 -15.52
C MET A 135 -9.21 -4.34 -16.30
N VAL A 136 -8.50 -4.13 -17.41
CA VAL A 136 -7.82 -5.23 -18.06
C VAL A 136 -6.72 -5.72 -17.10
N HIS A 137 -6.97 -6.85 -16.49
CA HIS A 137 -6.01 -7.53 -15.66
C HIS A 137 -4.64 -7.53 -16.32
N HIS A 138 -3.60 -7.48 -15.63
CA HIS A 138 -2.20 -7.61 -15.99
C HIS A 138 -1.47 -6.32 -16.40
N ALA A 139 -1.94 -5.52 -17.33
CA ALA A 139 -1.16 -4.38 -17.83
C ALA A 139 -1.50 -3.06 -17.14
N LEU A 140 -2.78 -2.71 -17.07
CA LEU A 140 -3.23 -1.42 -16.51
C LEU A 140 -3.31 -1.46 -14.99
N TYR A 141 -3.72 -2.59 -14.43
CA TYR A 141 -3.84 -2.76 -12.99
C TYR A 141 -2.52 -2.54 -12.26
N GLN A 142 -1.43 -3.12 -12.76
CA GLN A 142 -0.12 -2.97 -12.14
C GLN A 142 0.40 -1.53 -12.21
N LYS A 143 0.14 -0.81 -13.29
CA LYS A 143 0.53 0.59 -13.41
C LYS A 143 -0.24 1.50 -12.45
N GLN A 144 -1.50 1.23 -12.24
CA GLN A 144 -2.37 2.10 -11.45
C GLN A 144 -2.30 1.83 -9.95
N ASN A 145 -1.84 0.67 -9.53
CA ASN A 145 -1.73 0.34 -8.11
C ASN A 145 -0.31 0.13 -7.60
N TYR A 146 0.72 0.46 -8.41
CA TYR A 146 2.10 0.20 -8.00
C TYR A 146 2.47 0.86 -6.66
N SER A 147 1.99 2.06 -6.39
CA SER A 147 2.21 2.73 -5.12
C SER A 147 1.45 2.08 -3.98
N TYR A 148 0.21 1.63 -4.21
CA TYR A 148 -0.58 0.92 -3.21
C TYR A 148 0.11 -0.40 -2.82
N ALA A 149 0.49 -1.20 -3.80
CA ALA A 149 1.23 -2.44 -3.57
C ALA A 149 2.60 -2.17 -2.93
N GLY A 150 3.31 -1.14 -3.38
CA GLY A 150 4.63 -0.75 -2.86
C GLY A 150 4.60 -0.37 -1.39
N VAL A 151 3.62 0.43 -0.98
CA VAL A 151 3.43 0.82 0.42
C VAL A 151 3.11 -0.40 1.30
N ILE A 152 2.18 -1.26 0.87
CA ILE A 152 1.83 -2.45 1.66
C ILE A 152 3.01 -3.42 1.71
N GLU A 153 3.77 -3.57 0.62
CA GLU A 153 4.97 -4.40 0.58
C GLU A 153 6.02 -3.88 1.57
N ALA A 154 6.26 -2.57 1.61
CA ALA A 154 7.14 -1.95 2.58
C ALA A 154 6.68 -2.20 4.02
N LEU A 155 5.40 -2.00 4.29
CA LEU A 155 4.82 -2.18 5.62
C LEU A 155 4.76 -3.63 6.08
N SER A 156 4.68 -4.60 5.16
CA SER A 156 4.46 -6.01 5.50
C SER A 156 5.57 -6.63 6.37
N GLY A 157 6.80 -6.12 6.29
CA GLY A 157 7.92 -6.55 7.14
C GLY A 157 8.35 -5.52 8.20
N ALA A 158 7.68 -4.38 8.26
CA ALA A 158 8.06 -3.29 9.16
C ALA A 158 7.62 -3.55 10.62
N PRO A 159 8.26 -2.91 11.60
CA PRO A 159 7.91 -3.06 13.02
C PRO A 159 6.69 -2.23 13.41
N PHE A 160 5.68 -2.18 12.56
CA PHE A 160 4.43 -1.48 12.77
C PHE A 160 3.26 -2.45 12.92
N ASP A 161 2.29 -2.08 13.75
CA ASP A 161 0.96 -2.71 13.73
C ASP A 161 0.18 -2.10 12.56
N VAL A 162 0.07 -2.86 11.47
CA VAL A 162 -0.59 -2.41 10.24
C VAL A 162 -2.03 -2.85 10.22
N LYS A 163 -2.94 -1.90 10.08
CA LYS A 163 -4.38 -2.12 9.96
C LYS A 163 -4.88 -1.63 8.61
N PHE A 164 -5.97 -2.22 8.15
CA PHE A 164 -6.73 -1.71 7.01
C PHE A 164 -8.08 -1.23 7.53
N ILE A 165 -8.35 0.06 7.36
CA ILE A 165 -9.60 0.68 7.81
C ILE A 165 -10.39 1.09 6.57
N SER A 166 -11.63 0.63 6.47
CA SER A 166 -12.49 1.05 5.37
C SER A 166 -13.15 2.41 5.67
N PHE A 167 -13.49 3.12 4.61
CA PHE A 167 -14.25 4.36 4.74
C PHE A 167 -15.65 4.11 5.34
N ASP A 168 -16.22 2.92 5.10
CA ASP A 168 -17.50 2.52 5.72
C ASP A 168 -17.36 2.35 7.24
N ASP A 169 -16.22 1.85 7.73
CA ASP A 169 -15.95 1.74 9.16
C ASP A 169 -15.87 3.13 9.80
N ILE A 170 -15.17 4.08 9.15
CA ILE A 170 -15.06 5.48 9.62
C ILE A 170 -16.44 6.13 9.68
N LYS A 171 -17.27 5.89 8.67
CA LYS A 171 -18.63 6.43 8.62
C LYS A 171 -19.51 5.84 9.73
N ALA A 172 -19.37 4.55 10.00
CA ALA A 172 -20.14 3.86 11.04
C ALA A 172 -19.75 4.31 12.45
N ASP A 173 -18.46 4.45 12.71
CA ASP A 173 -17.91 4.95 13.98
C ASP A 173 -16.52 5.58 13.77
N PRO A 174 -16.40 6.91 13.80
CA PRO A 174 -15.11 7.59 13.69
C PRO A 174 -14.08 7.19 14.75
N LYS A 175 -14.49 6.58 15.86
CA LYS A 175 -13.60 6.07 16.91
C LYS A 175 -12.71 4.92 16.43
N VAL A 176 -13.01 4.32 15.27
CA VAL A 176 -12.11 3.35 14.64
C VAL A 176 -10.71 3.91 14.40
N LEU A 177 -10.57 5.24 14.36
CA LEU A 177 -9.30 5.96 14.26
C LEU A 177 -8.57 6.12 15.61
N ASP A 178 -9.22 5.79 16.73
CA ASP A 178 -8.59 5.91 18.05
C ASP A 178 -7.44 4.87 18.18
N GLY A 179 -6.31 5.32 18.73
CA GLY A 179 -5.11 4.49 18.85
C GLY A 179 -4.29 4.31 17.56
N ILE A 180 -4.74 4.86 16.44
CA ILE A 180 -3.94 4.96 15.23
C ILE A 180 -2.96 6.13 15.38
N ASN A 181 -1.71 5.93 14.93
CA ASN A 181 -0.71 7.00 14.93
C ASN A 181 -0.62 7.67 13.56
N VAL A 182 -0.70 6.87 12.48
CA VAL A 182 -0.56 7.35 11.10
C VAL A 182 -1.62 6.72 10.22
N LEU A 183 -2.30 7.55 9.44
CA LEU A 183 -3.15 7.12 8.33
C LEU A 183 -2.39 7.20 7.02
N ILE A 184 -2.62 6.26 6.12
CA ILE A 184 -2.08 6.27 4.77
C ILE A 184 -3.24 6.20 3.78
N ASN A 185 -3.29 7.14 2.84
CA ASN A 185 -4.17 7.08 1.69
C ASN A 185 -3.32 7.08 0.43
N VAL A 186 -3.37 6.00 -0.32
CA VAL A 186 -2.44 5.72 -1.41
C VAL A 186 -3.12 5.15 -2.64
N GLY A 187 -2.73 5.63 -3.80
CA GLY A 187 -3.19 5.16 -5.11
C GLY A 187 -3.57 6.30 -6.05
N ASP A 188 -4.15 5.93 -7.18
CA ASP A 188 -4.70 6.88 -8.14
C ASP A 188 -6.06 7.41 -7.69
N GLY A 189 -6.39 8.62 -8.08
CA GLY A 189 -7.69 9.22 -7.81
C GLY A 189 -8.84 8.43 -8.43
N ASP A 190 -10.03 8.60 -7.86
CA ASP A 190 -11.26 7.91 -8.28
C ASP A 190 -11.18 6.37 -8.27
N THR A 191 -10.28 5.79 -7.46
CA THR A 191 -10.15 4.35 -7.28
C THR A 191 -10.68 3.87 -5.93
N ALA A 192 -10.85 2.57 -5.80
CA ALA A 192 -11.19 1.93 -4.53
C ALA A 192 -10.10 2.10 -3.45
N HIS A 193 -8.86 2.39 -3.86
CA HIS A 193 -7.74 2.58 -2.95
C HIS A 193 -7.77 3.97 -2.29
N THR A 194 -8.06 5.00 -3.06
CA THR A 194 -8.12 6.40 -2.57
C THR A 194 -9.50 6.82 -2.10
N GLY A 195 -10.55 6.08 -2.45
CA GLY A 195 -11.92 6.28 -1.98
C GLY A 195 -12.87 6.87 -3.03
N GLY A 196 -12.39 7.66 -3.99
CA GLY A 196 -13.24 8.29 -5.01
C GLY A 196 -14.42 9.08 -4.38
N LYS A 197 -15.64 8.77 -4.77
CA LYS A 197 -16.87 9.45 -4.30
C LYS A 197 -17.10 9.41 -2.78
N VAL A 198 -16.38 8.58 -2.04
CA VAL A 198 -16.48 8.54 -0.58
C VAL A 198 -16.22 9.93 0.03
N TRP A 199 -15.37 10.73 -0.62
CA TRP A 199 -15.02 12.07 -0.15
C TRP A 199 -16.09 13.13 -0.33
N GLU A 200 -17.20 12.81 -1.01
CA GLU A 200 -18.41 13.64 -1.00
C GLU A 200 -19.14 13.59 0.36
N ASP A 201 -18.82 12.57 1.19
CA ASP A 201 -19.37 12.44 2.52
C ASP A 201 -18.62 13.35 3.51
N PRO A 202 -19.31 14.37 4.08
CA PRO A 202 -18.68 15.32 4.99
C PRO A 202 -18.21 14.69 6.28
N ASP A 203 -18.86 13.63 6.76
CA ASP A 203 -18.51 12.99 8.04
C ASP A 203 -17.19 12.25 7.94
N ILE A 204 -16.96 11.54 6.83
CA ILE A 204 -15.69 10.87 6.55
C ILE A 204 -14.56 11.89 6.39
N SER A 205 -14.81 12.93 5.59
CA SER A 205 -13.81 14.00 5.39
C SER A 205 -13.46 14.69 6.71
N ALA A 206 -14.47 15.01 7.54
CA ALA A 206 -14.26 15.63 8.85
C ALA A 206 -13.52 14.69 9.82
N ALA A 207 -13.86 13.39 9.83
CA ALA A 207 -13.21 12.42 10.70
C ALA A 207 -11.71 12.31 10.41
N VAL A 208 -11.34 12.15 9.12
CA VAL A 208 -9.93 12.02 8.70
C VAL A 208 -9.15 13.31 8.94
N LYS A 209 -9.68 14.46 8.52
CA LYS A 209 -9.04 15.77 8.77
C LYS A 209 -8.95 16.07 10.26
N GLY A 210 -10.00 15.77 11.01
CA GLY A 210 -10.02 15.95 12.47
C GLY A 210 -9.02 15.05 13.18
N PHE A 211 -8.78 13.83 12.70
CA PHE A 211 -7.74 12.95 13.22
C PHE A 211 -6.36 13.62 13.10
N VAL A 212 -6.01 14.14 11.92
CA VAL A 212 -4.74 14.83 11.71
C VAL A 212 -4.66 16.08 12.57
N HIS A 213 -5.72 16.90 12.58
CA HIS A 213 -5.75 18.15 13.35
C HIS A 213 -5.49 17.93 14.87
N ARG A 214 -5.90 16.77 15.40
CA ARG A 214 -5.69 16.41 16.83
C ARG A 214 -4.32 15.76 17.09
N GLY A 215 -3.41 15.69 16.13
CA GLY A 215 -2.04 15.20 16.32
C GLY A 215 -1.71 13.89 15.59
N GLY A 216 -2.63 13.35 14.80
CA GLY A 216 -2.36 12.20 13.94
C GLY A 216 -1.45 12.54 12.78
N GLY A 217 -0.72 11.54 12.25
CA GLY A 217 0.02 11.65 11.00
C GLY A 217 -0.81 11.21 9.80
N LEU A 218 -0.61 11.86 8.66
CA LEU A 218 -1.21 11.45 7.39
C LEU A 218 -0.13 11.35 6.31
N ILE A 219 -0.05 10.20 5.67
CA ILE A 219 0.77 10.03 4.46
C ILE A 219 -0.17 9.88 3.26
N GLY A 220 -0.04 10.80 2.32
CA GLY A 220 -0.75 10.76 1.05
C GLY A 220 0.19 10.37 -0.08
N VAL A 221 -0.11 9.31 -0.84
CA VAL A 221 0.74 8.85 -1.93
C VAL A 221 -0.06 8.80 -3.23
N GLY A 222 0.48 9.38 -4.28
CA GLY A 222 -0.17 9.46 -5.58
C GLY A 222 -1.21 10.58 -5.64
N GLU A 223 -2.47 10.23 -5.64
CA GLU A 223 -3.61 11.16 -5.62
C GLU A 223 -4.51 10.91 -4.41
N PRO A 224 -4.01 11.21 -3.20
CA PRO A 224 -4.72 10.93 -1.95
C PRO A 224 -6.02 11.72 -1.86
N GLY A 225 -7.13 10.99 -1.65
CA GLY A 225 -8.46 11.60 -1.68
C GLY A 225 -8.84 12.15 -3.05
N GLY A 226 -8.19 11.70 -4.14
CA GLY A 226 -8.40 12.19 -5.49
C GLY A 226 -9.83 11.96 -5.99
N HIS A 227 -10.61 13.02 -6.05
CA HIS A 227 -11.97 13.07 -6.56
C HIS A 227 -12.40 14.51 -6.78
N GLN A 228 -12.87 14.85 -7.99
CA GLN A 228 -13.31 16.22 -8.29
C GLN A 228 -14.60 16.54 -7.55
N TYR A 229 -14.51 17.31 -6.49
CA TYR A 229 -15.65 17.73 -5.69
C TYR A 229 -15.45 19.12 -5.06
N GLN A 230 -16.46 19.95 -5.10
CA GLN A 230 -16.46 21.32 -4.53
C GLN A 230 -15.22 22.17 -4.91
N GLY A 231 -14.82 22.11 -6.18
CA GLY A 231 -13.71 22.91 -6.72
C GLY A 231 -12.30 22.42 -6.33
N ARG A 232 -12.19 21.25 -5.72
CA ARG A 232 -10.91 20.60 -5.37
C ARG A 232 -10.83 19.22 -5.99
N TYR A 233 -9.61 18.80 -6.31
CA TYR A 233 -9.36 17.43 -6.75
C TYR A 233 -8.83 16.56 -5.60
N LEU A 234 -7.81 17.04 -4.86
CA LEU A 234 -7.32 16.33 -3.69
C LEU A 234 -8.15 16.69 -2.47
N GLN A 235 -9.07 15.82 -2.06
CA GLN A 235 -9.95 16.09 -0.91
C GLN A 235 -9.20 16.11 0.43
N LEU A 236 -7.96 15.59 0.44
CA LEU A 236 -7.02 15.66 1.56
C LEU A 236 -5.96 16.78 1.41
N SER A 237 -6.20 17.75 0.51
CA SER A 237 -5.28 18.85 0.26
C SER A 237 -4.90 19.64 1.51
N ALA A 238 -5.87 19.94 2.38
CA ALA A 238 -5.62 20.74 3.56
C ALA A 238 -4.60 20.10 4.55
N PRO A 239 -4.75 18.84 4.96
CA PRO A 239 -3.75 18.22 5.84
C PRO A 239 -2.44 17.83 5.12
N LEU A 240 -2.43 17.69 3.80
CA LEU A 240 -1.23 17.33 3.03
C LEU A 240 -0.45 18.54 2.50
N GLY A 241 -1.06 19.72 2.51
CA GLY A 241 -0.43 20.93 2.01
C GLY A 241 -0.25 20.98 0.49
N VAL A 242 -0.92 20.13 -0.26
CA VAL A 242 -0.80 20.08 -1.72
C VAL A 242 -2.16 20.00 -2.39
N GLU A 243 -2.23 20.50 -3.64
CA GLU A 243 -3.42 20.35 -4.49
C GLU A 243 -2.98 20.02 -5.92
N LYS A 244 -3.88 19.51 -6.71
CA LYS A 244 -3.66 19.21 -8.12
C LYS A 244 -4.37 20.23 -9.00
N GLU A 245 -3.62 20.82 -9.93
CA GLU A 245 -4.18 21.63 -11.00
C GLU A 245 -4.87 20.73 -12.04
N THR A 246 -6.16 20.91 -12.19
CA THR A 246 -6.98 20.15 -13.15
C THR A 246 -7.33 20.95 -14.41
N GLY A 247 -6.83 22.18 -14.53
CA GLY A 247 -6.97 23.02 -15.72
C GLY A 247 -6.02 22.65 -16.85
N PHE A 248 -5.60 23.65 -17.62
CA PHE A 248 -4.79 23.41 -18.81
C PHE A 248 -3.29 23.28 -18.53
N THR A 249 -2.77 24.14 -17.66
CA THR A 249 -1.33 24.21 -17.42
C THR A 249 -1.05 24.84 -16.06
N LEU A 250 -0.15 24.24 -15.32
CA LEU A 250 0.37 24.82 -14.09
C LEU A 250 1.10 26.12 -14.39
N ASN A 251 0.78 27.19 -13.69
CA ASN A 251 1.48 28.46 -13.82
C ASN A 251 2.63 28.52 -12.83
N TYR A 252 3.80 28.14 -13.27
CA TYR A 252 5.00 28.03 -12.46
C TYR A 252 5.49 29.34 -11.83
N ASP A 253 5.12 30.47 -12.38
CA ASP A 253 5.57 31.77 -11.84
C ASP A 253 4.88 32.16 -10.50
N LYS A 254 3.86 31.40 -10.09
CA LYS A 254 3.09 31.63 -8.88
C LYS A 254 3.51 30.80 -7.68
N TYR A 255 4.43 29.85 -7.85
CA TYR A 255 4.74 28.86 -6.82
C TYR A 255 6.14 29.07 -6.25
N ASN A 256 6.28 28.72 -4.97
CA ASN A 256 7.58 28.68 -4.33
C ASN A 256 8.35 27.44 -4.78
N TRP A 257 9.63 27.62 -5.07
CA TRP A 257 10.51 26.56 -5.56
C TRP A 257 11.62 26.16 -4.59
N ASP A 258 11.60 26.72 -3.38
CA ASP A 258 12.61 26.39 -2.39
C ASP A 258 12.40 24.95 -1.89
N GLU A 259 13.45 24.15 -1.96
CA GLU A 259 13.45 22.77 -1.48
C GLU A 259 14.15 22.67 -0.13
N HIS A 260 13.51 21.96 0.81
CA HIS A 260 14.04 21.65 2.14
C HIS A 260 14.64 20.25 2.17
N ARG A 261 15.74 20.05 1.42
CA ARG A 261 16.41 18.74 1.26
C ARG A 261 17.13 18.25 2.50
N ASP A 262 17.35 19.10 3.47
CA ASP A 262 17.90 18.79 4.80
C ASP A 262 16.87 18.27 5.81
N HIS A 263 15.62 18.15 5.38
CA HIS A 263 14.54 17.65 6.23
C HIS A 263 14.83 16.19 6.68
N PHE A 264 14.51 15.88 7.95
CA PHE A 264 14.86 14.59 8.59
C PHE A 264 14.32 13.36 7.84
N ILE A 265 13.22 13.48 7.12
CA ILE A 265 12.65 12.38 6.31
C ILE A 265 13.64 11.91 5.24
N LEU A 266 14.48 12.81 4.74
CA LEU A 266 15.47 12.54 3.70
C LEU A 266 16.86 12.18 4.25
N ALA A 267 17.06 12.19 5.56
CA ALA A 267 18.37 12.01 6.19
C ALA A 267 19.07 10.69 5.83
N ASP A 268 18.30 9.63 5.57
CA ASP A 268 18.84 8.32 5.16
C ASP A 268 18.87 8.11 3.64
N CYS A 269 18.55 9.14 2.86
CA CYS A 269 18.53 9.10 1.40
C CYS A 269 19.70 9.93 0.87
N PRO A 270 20.91 9.34 0.72
CA PRO A 270 22.02 10.04 0.09
C PRO A 270 21.60 10.43 -1.33
N ASP A 271 21.94 11.64 -1.73
CA ASP A 271 21.66 12.20 -3.05
C ASP A 271 20.17 12.29 -3.43
N HIS A 272 19.26 12.11 -2.46
CA HIS A 272 17.80 12.20 -2.65
C HIS A 272 17.23 11.28 -3.73
N ASP A 273 17.74 10.09 -3.78
CA ASP A 273 17.43 9.06 -4.80
C ASP A 273 16.08 8.36 -4.51
N VAL A 274 15.06 9.14 -4.18
CA VAL A 274 13.69 8.64 -4.00
C VAL A 274 13.10 8.32 -5.36
N ASP A 275 12.68 7.08 -5.53
CA ASP A 275 11.97 6.65 -6.73
C ASP A 275 10.47 6.96 -6.61
N PHE A 276 9.98 7.87 -7.42
CA PHE A 276 8.55 8.20 -7.50
C PHE A 276 7.82 7.40 -8.58
N GLY A 277 8.53 6.53 -9.32
CA GLY A 277 7.98 5.91 -10.52
C GLY A 277 7.65 6.97 -11.58
N GLU A 278 6.48 6.85 -12.19
CA GLU A 278 5.99 7.90 -13.11
C GLU A 278 5.70 9.22 -12.36
N GLY A 279 5.39 9.12 -11.06
CA GLY A 279 4.95 10.25 -10.24
C GLY A 279 3.60 10.80 -10.66
N LYS A 280 3.14 11.85 -10.00
CA LYS A 280 1.93 12.59 -10.40
C LYS A 280 2.32 13.97 -10.90
N LYS A 281 1.59 14.43 -11.93
CA LYS A 281 1.81 15.72 -12.55
C LYS A 281 0.83 16.76 -12.03
N SER A 282 1.19 18.02 -12.24
CA SER A 282 0.37 19.18 -11.90
C SER A 282 0.07 19.30 -10.41
N ILE A 283 0.95 18.82 -9.56
CA ILE A 283 0.87 18.97 -8.10
C ILE A 283 1.63 20.22 -7.66
N PHE A 284 0.95 21.05 -6.89
CA PHE A 284 1.52 22.28 -6.34
C PHE A 284 1.32 22.38 -4.82
N ALA A 285 2.22 23.09 -4.16
CA ALA A 285 2.17 23.30 -2.73
C ALA A 285 1.21 24.43 -2.37
N LEU A 286 0.49 24.26 -1.26
CA LEU A 286 -0.29 25.29 -0.61
C LEU A 286 0.59 26.11 0.34
N GLU A 287 0.08 27.27 0.78
CA GLU A 287 0.78 28.11 1.75
C GLU A 287 1.15 27.35 3.05
N GLY A 288 2.36 27.58 3.55
CA GLY A 288 2.87 26.92 4.76
C GLY A 288 3.36 25.49 4.55
N THR A 289 3.50 25.03 3.31
CA THR A 289 4.00 23.69 2.99
C THR A 289 5.51 23.73 2.72
N GLU A 290 6.24 22.80 3.31
CA GLU A 290 7.65 22.57 3.02
C GLU A 290 7.78 21.60 1.84
N ILE A 291 8.35 22.08 0.72
CA ILE A 291 8.64 21.23 -0.44
C ILE A 291 9.97 20.52 -0.17
N LEU A 292 9.96 19.19 -0.12
CA LEU A 292 11.14 18.39 0.13
C LEU A 292 11.86 18.00 -1.15
N ILE A 293 11.10 17.60 -2.17
CA ILE A 293 11.60 17.24 -3.49
C ILE A 293 10.62 17.74 -4.55
N GLN A 294 11.16 18.33 -5.61
CA GLN A 294 10.41 18.67 -6.82
C GLN A 294 11.13 18.14 -8.08
N ARG A 295 10.36 17.91 -9.13
CA ARG A 295 10.85 17.52 -10.46
C ARG A 295 10.11 18.37 -11.48
N ASP A 296 10.85 18.99 -12.40
CA ASP A 296 10.27 19.85 -13.43
C ASP A 296 9.30 20.92 -12.86
N LYS A 297 9.66 21.46 -11.67
CA LYS A 297 8.88 22.44 -10.92
C LYS A 297 7.54 21.91 -10.39
N GLU A 298 7.33 20.61 -10.38
CA GLU A 298 6.17 19.97 -9.75
C GLU A 298 6.56 19.31 -8.43
N VAL A 299 5.71 19.41 -7.43
CA VAL A 299 5.95 18.83 -6.12
C VAL A 299 5.92 17.31 -6.22
N GLN A 300 7.02 16.67 -5.85
CA GLN A 300 7.11 15.21 -5.74
C GLN A 300 6.98 14.74 -4.30
N MET A 301 7.48 15.55 -3.36
CA MET A 301 7.38 15.25 -1.93
C MET A 301 7.28 16.55 -1.14
N ALA A 302 6.38 16.58 -0.18
CA ALA A 302 6.16 17.75 0.68
C ALA A 302 5.73 17.33 2.08
N ALA A 303 6.02 18.19 3.07
CA ALA A 303 5.56 18.07 4.44
C ALA A 303 4.73 19.29 4.84
N HIS A 304 3.70 19.08 5.64
CA HIS A 304 2.78 20.15 6.04
C HIS A 304 2.31 19.95 7.49
N GLU A 305 2.27 21.03 8.25
CA GLU A 305 1.68 21.04 9.58
C GLU A 305 0.17 21.32 9.49
N TYR A 306 -0.64 20.52 10.17
CA TYR A 306 -2.08 20.70 10.20
C TYR A 306 -2.65 20.52 11.60
N GLY A 307 -2.95 21.63 12.27
CA GLY A 307 -3.32 21.63 13.67
C GLY A 307 -2.16 21.17 14.55
N GLN A 308 -2.34 20.07 15.28
CA GLN A 308 -1.29 19.43 16.09
C GLN A 308 -0.60 18.27 15.35
N GLY A 309 -1.10 17.89 14.20
CA GLY A 309 -0.60 16.78 13.39
C GLY A 309 0.16 17.25 12.16
N ARG A 310 0.50 16.28 11.32
CA ARG A 310 1.33 16.52 10.14
C ARG A 310 0.87 15.65 8.97
N GLY A 311 0.99 16.20 7.78
CA GLY A 311 0.82 15.48 6.54
C GLY A 311 2.12 15.39 5.76
N VAL A 312 2.32 14.28 5.07
CA VAL A 312 3.40 14.10 4.09
C VAL A 312 2.77 13.67 2.78
N TYR A 313 3.08 14.39 1.72
CA TYR A 313 2.70 14.05 0.36
C TYR A 313 3.87 13.42 -0.38
N ILE A 314 3.61 12.35 -1.12
CA ILE A 314 4.57 11.66 -1.99
C ILE A 314 3.88 11.35 -3.32
N SER A 315 4.47 11.77 -4.42
CA SER A 315 3.80 11.68 -5.74
C SER A 315 3.69 10.25 -6.30
N GLY A 316 4.50 9.34 -5.80
CA GLY A 316 4.47 7.92 -6.09
C GLY A 316 5.50 7.19 -5.24
N LEU A 317 5.24 5.93 -4.89
CA LEU A 317 6.12 5.18 -3.99
C LEU A 317 6.15 3.68 -4.37
N PRO A 318 6.79 3.31 -5.48
CA PRO A 318 7.07 1.92 -5.77
C PRO A 318 7.97 1.31 -4.68
N TYR A 319 7.92 -0.01 -4.53
CA TYR A 319 8.74 -0.70 -3.55
C TYR A 319 10.23 -0.61 -3.89
N SER A 320 11.02 -0.05 -2.97
CA SER A 320 12.48 -0.07 -3.02
C SER A 320 13.07 0.13 -1.61
N PHE A 321 14.35 -0.19 -1.43
CA PHE A 321 15.00 0.04 -0.13
C PHE A 321 15.03 1.50 0.29
N VAL A 322 15.25 2.41 -0.67
CA VAL A 322 15.26 3.86 -0.41
C VAL A 322 13.87 4.32 -0.02
N ASN A 323 12.86 3.94 -0.80
CA ASN A 323 11.47 4.29 -0.54
C ASN A 323 10.96 3.76 0.80
N ASN A 324 11.40 2.56 1.21
CA ASN A 324 11.06 2.02 2.52
C ASN A 324 11.59 2.89 3.65
N ARG A 325 12.82 3.41 3.52
CA ARG A 325 13.41 4.31 4.54
C ARG A 325 12.62 5.61 4.65
N VAL A 326 12.24 6.20 3.51
CA VAL A 326 11.40 7.40 3.47
C VAL A 326 10.06 7.14 4.14
N LEU A 327 9.43 6.00 3.85
CA LEU A 327 8.14 5.65 4.45
C LEU A 327 8.21 5.43 5.97
N TYR A 328 9.33 4.94 6.48
CA TYR A 328 9.49 4.63 7.90
C TYR A 328 9.88 5.85 8.76
N ARG A 329 10.35 6.92 8.14
CA ARG A 329 10.69 8.20 8.76
C ARG A 329 9.45 9.08 8.97
#